data_465824926cb11e491243636b8f9356e4
#
_entry.id   465824926cb11e491243636b8f9356e4
#
_cell.length_a   1.000
_cell.length_b   1.000
_cell.length_c   1.000
_cell.angle_alpha   90.00
_cell.angle_beta   90.00
_cell.angle_gamma   90.00
#
_symmetry.space_group_name_H-M   'P 1'
#
loop_
_entity.id
_entity.type
_entity.pdbx_description
1 polymer ?
#
loop_
_entity_poly.entity_id
_entity_poly.type
_entity_poly.pdbx_seq_one_letter_code
_entity_poly.pdbx_strand_id
1 'polypeptide(L)'
;MEMVCEKGSIATALNAKIYGNGSETLVLAHGYGEDQSAWQLLLPLLACYFKVVVFDMVFSPNVNPKLYDPERYQTDFKGYTDDLVCFLDHLHLHNTIYLGHSMAAMVGCLASIRRPHLFTHLILLSGSPRYIDDGRYYGGFERSEVNETYKNIEQNFMGWVQDFAPKAAGQNNTAAVAKFEKTLGRMKPYIALSAAKAVFSSDFRHKLPQVMVPCTIIQSKKDVIVPQSVAFYIKNNVGGNAIVKILNTEGHFPHLSAHNLLFRVLKETLQIKN
;
A
#
# COMPACT_ATOMS: atom_id res chain seq x y z
N MET A 1 10.36 -6.21 21.48
CA MET A 1 9.44 -5.20 22.04
C MET A 1 8.05 -5.44 21.49
N GLU A 2 7.21 -6.07 22.26
CA GLU A 2 5.79 -6.37 21.97
C GLU A 2 4.98 -5.09 22.21
N MET A 3 4.88 -4.17 21.24
CA MET A 3 4.51 -2.82 21.65
C MET A 3 3.18 -2.27 21.16
N VAL A 4 2.55 -2.84 20.18
CA VAL A 4 1.26 -2.28 19.71
C VAL A 4 0.08 -3.19 20.06
N CYS A 5 0.31 -4.50 20.13
CA CYS A 5 -0.72 -5.46 20.51
C CYS A 5 -1.09 -5.47 22.00
N GLU A 6 -0.17 -5.03 22.91
CA GLU A 6 -0.35 -5.18 24.34
C GLU A 6 -0.85 -3.93 25.10
N LYS A 7 -0.76 -2.74 24.50
CA LYS A 7 -1.08 -1.47 25.21
C LYS A 7 -2.20 -0.69 24.53
N GLY A 8 -3.42 -1.01 24.88
CA GLY A 8 -4.57 -0.28 24.36
C GLY A 8 -4.82 -0.67 22.90
N SER A 9 -6.03 -0.45 22.42
CA SER A 9 -6.43 -0.89 21.09
C SER A 9 -5.48 -0.41 19.98
N ILE A 10 -4.78 -1.33 19.31
CA ILE A 10 -4.02 -1.03 18.08
C ILE A 10 -4.90 -0.28 17.07
N ALA A 11 -6.19 -0.58 17.04
CA ALA A 11 -7.17 0.10 16.21
C ALA A 11 -7.22 1.61 16.52
N THR A 12 -7.18 1.99 17.79
CA THR A 12 -7.12 3.40 18.21
C THR A 12 -5.77 4.02 17.84
N ALA A 13 -4.67 3.31 18.06
CA ALA A 13 -3.32 3.79 17.76
C ALA A 13 -3.11 4.07 16.26
N LEU A 14 -3.73 3.26 15.40
CA LEU A 14 -3.70 3.40 13.95
C LEU A 14 -4.94 4.13 13.38
N ASN A 15 -5.68 4.86 14.20
CA ASN A 15 -6.84 5.69 13.81
C ASN A 15 -7.88 4.92 12.98
N ALA A 16 -8.16 3.66 13.32
CA ALA A 16 -9.10 2.82 12.58
C ALA A 16 -10.50 3.44 12.50
N LYS A 17 -11.11 3.35 11.33
CA LYS A 17 -12.49 3.77 11.09
C LYS A 17 -13.21 2.70 10.28
N ILE A 18 -14.51 2.55 10.56
CA ILE A 18 -15.37 1.60 9.88
C ILE A 18 -16.53 2.36 9.24
N TYR A 19 -16.82 2.05 7.99
CA TYR A 19 -17.87 2.66 7.19
C TYR A 19 -18.70 1.59 6.48
N GLY A 20 -19.98 1.87 6.28
CA GLY A 20 -20.90 0.93 5.67
C GLY A 20 -21.25 -0.25 6.59
N ASN A 21 -22.19 -1.07 6.14
CA ASN A 21 -22.76 -2.19 6.90
C ASN A 21 -22.93 -3.44 6.04
N GLY A 22 -22.20 -3.55 4.92
CA GLY A 22 -22.20 -4.75 4.07
C GLY A 22 -21.78 -6.00 4.85
N SER A 23 -22.19 -7.16 4.36
CA SER A 23 -21.89 -8.45 4.98
C SER A 23 -20.41 -8.85 4.85
N GLU A 24 -19.75 -8.42 3.77
CA GLU A 24 -18.33 -8.67 3.56
C GLU A 24 -17.49 -7.49 4.05
N THR A 25 -16.35 -7.80 4.64
CA THR A 25 -15.41 -6.77 5.12
C THR A 25 -14.31 -6.51 4.09
N LEU A 26 -14.15 -5.24 3.72
CA LEU A 26 -13.08 -4.74 2.86
C LEU A 26 -12.12 -3.87 3.67
N VAL A 27 -10.88 -4.28 3.78
CA VAL A 27 -9.82 -3.55 4.48
C VAL A 27 -8.99 -2.78 3.47
N LEU A 28 -8.83 -1.47 3.66
CA LEU A 28 -8.05 -0.58 2.78
C LEU A 28 -6.79 -0.11 3.49
N ALA A 29 -5.62 -0.43 2.94
CA ALA A 29 -4.32 -0.05 3.46
C ALA A 29 -3.57 0.84 2.46
N HIS A 30 -3.20 2.05 2.88
CA HIS A 30 -2.52 3.05 2.07
C HIS A 30 -1.01 2.77 1.93
N GLY A 31 -0.37 3.39 0.94
CA GLY A 31 1.05 3.28 0.66
C GLY A 31 1.92 4.29 1.39
N TYR A 32 3.23 4.26 1.06
CA TYR A 32 4.22 5.19 1.59
C TYR A 32 3.85 6.65 1.26
N GLY A 33 4.01 7.53 2.24
CA GLY A 33 3.73 8.97 2.09
C GLY A 33 2.24 9.35 2.14
N GLU A 34 1.36 8.38 2.29
CA GLU A 34 -0.07 8.59 2.38
C GLU A 34 -0.60 8.51 3.82
N ASP A 35 -1.89 8.72 3.97
CA ASP A 35 -2.71 8.43 5.15
C ASP A 35 -4.06 7.85 4.68
N GLN A 36 -4.92 7.42 5.61
CA GLN A 36 -6.22 6.81 5.27
C GLN A 36 -7.12 7.72 4.42
N SER A 37 -6.88 9.03 4.38
CA SER A 37 -7.64 9.95 3.53
C SER A 37 -7.32 9.79 2.04
N ALA A 38 -6.32 8.98 1.67
CA ALA A 38 -6.08 8.56 0.30
C ALA A 38 -7.31 7.85 -0.31
N TRP A 39 -8.12 7.22 0.52
CA TRP A 39 -9.32 6.49 0.11
C TRP A 39 -10.58 7.35 0.01
N GLN A 40 -10.51 8.65 0.31
CA GLN A 40 -11.67 9.54 0.45
C GLN A 40 -12.63 9.55 -0.76
N LEU A 41 -12.12 9.31 -1.99
CA LEU A 41 -12.94 9.28 -3.21
C LEU A 41 -13.56 7.91 -3.48
N LEU A 42 -12.90 6.84 -3.07
CA LEU A 42 -13.40 5.47 -3.21
C LEU A 42 -14.29 5.03 -2.05
N LEU A 43 -14.01 5.53 -0.86
CA LEU A 43 -14.68 5.09 0.37
C LEU A 43 -16.21 5.21 0.31
N PRO A 44 -16.82 6.33 -0.12
CA PRO A 44 -18.27 6.43 -0.22
C PRO A 44 -18.88 5.42 -1.19
N LEU A 45 -18.16 5.11 -2.28
CA LEU A 45 -18.60 4.16 -3.31
C LEU A 45 -18.56 2.72 -2.80
N LEU A 46 -17.51 2.36 -2.04
CA LEU A 46 -17.30 1.02 -1.50
C LEU A 46 -18.20 0.75 -0.27
N ALA A 47 -18.43 1.77 0.57
CA ALA A 47 -19.24 1.66 1.78
C ALA A 47 -20.74 1.37 1.49
N CYS A 48 -21.19 1.57 0.24
CA CYS A 48 -22.53 1.15 -0.18
C CYS A 48 -22.68 -0.38 -0.24
N TYR A 49 -21.58 -1.12 -0.34
CA TYR A 49 -21.60 -2.57 -0.59
C TYR A 49 -20.90 -3.38 0.51
N PHE A 50 -19.90 -2.78 1.15
CA PHE A 50 -19.03 -3.45 2.13
C PHE A 50 -19.09 -2.79 3.50
N LYS A 51 -18.71 -3.54 4.49
CA LYS A 51 -18.16 -3.00 5.73
C LYS A 51 -16.71 -2.64 5.45
N VAL A 52 -16.43 -1.35 5.23
CA VAL A 52 -15.10 -0.86 4.86
C VAL A 52 -14.33 -0.45 6.09
N VAL A 53 -13.15 -1.02 6.28
CA VAL A 53 -12.23 -0.69 7.37
C VAL A 53 -11.04 0.06 6.77
N VAL A 54 -10.77 1.26 7.26
CA VAL A 54 -9.57 2.05 6.91
C VAL A 54 -8.75 2.32 8.17
N PHE A 55 -7.46 2.45 8.02
CA PHE A 55 -6.54 2.76 9.12
C PHE A 55 -5.31 3.49 8.58
N ASP A 56 -4.55 4.11 9.47
CA ASP A 56 -3.27 4.72 9.16
C ASP A 56 -2.14 3.73 9.42
N MET A 57 -1.25 3.54 8.45
CA MET A 57 0.01 2.82 8.67
C MET A 57 0.86 3.57 9.69
N VAL A 58 1.68 2.86 10.46
CA VAL A 58 2.46 3.44 11.59
C VAL A 58 3.34 4.63 11.22
N PHE A 59 3.77 4.75 9.97
CA PHE A 59 4.55 5.88 9.45
C PHE A 59 3.69 7.10 9.07
N SER A 60 2.36 6.96 9.07
CA SER A 60 1.44 8.04 8.69
C SER A 60 1.62 9.27 9.58
N PRO A 61 1.55 10.49 9.02
CA PRO A 61 1.66 11.71 9.80
C PRO A 61 0.55 11.91 10.84
N ASN A 62 -0.51 11.10 10.78
CA ASN A 62 -1.63 11.13 11.73
C ASN A 62 -1.42 10.19 12.92
N VAL A 63 -0.44 9.29 12.85
CA VAL A 63 -0.09 8.37 13.94
C VAL A 63 0.91 9.04 14.87
N ASN A 64 0.83 8.75 16.16
CA ASN A 64 1.81 9.26 17.13
C ASN A 64 3.23 8.80 16.74
N PRO A 65 4.15 9.71 16.40
CA PRO A 65 5.49 9.34 15.92
C PRO A 65 6.32 8.54 16.91
N LYS A 66 5.96 8.55 18.21
CA LYS A 66 6.61 7.71 19.23
C LYS A 66 6.33 6.21 19.08
N LEU A 67 5.33 5.85 18.27
CA LEU A 67 5.03 4.44 17.94
C LEU A 67 5.92 3.91 16.82
N TYR A 68 6.59 4.78 16.07
CA TYR A 68 7.49 4.40 15.00
C TYR A 68 8.90 4.13 15.54
N ASP A 69 9.32 2.88 15.46
CA ASP A 69 10.67 2.45 15.83
C ASP A 69 11.45 2.12 14.54
N PRO A 70 12.47 2.92 14.16
CA PRO A 70 13.27 2.64 12.96
C PRO A 70 13.90 1.25 12.95
N GLU A 71 14.33 0.72 14.08
CA GLU A 71 14.92 -0.62 14.16
C GLU A 71 13.93 -1.72 13.76
N ARG A 72 12.64 -1.51 14.06
CA ARG A 72 11.55 -2.42 13.72
C ARG A 72 11.10 -2.32 12.26
N TYR A 73 11.17 -1.11 11.67
CA TYR A 73 10.47 -0.83 10.40
C TYR A 73 11.37 -0.54 9.20
N GLN A 74 12.67 -0.25 9.37
CA GLN A 74 13.50 0.25 8.26
C GLN A 74 14.13 -0.82 7.37
N THR A 75 14.17 -2.08 7.79
CA THR A 75 14.93 -3.12 7.07
C THR A 75 14.10 -3.95 6.12
N ASP A 76 12.85 -4.24 6.52
CA ASP A 76 11.92 -5.07 5.77
C ASP A 76 10.46 -4.73 6.15
N PHE A 77 9.50 -5.50 5.65
CA PHE A 77 8.09 -5.28 5.98
C PHE A 77 7.59 -6.14 7.15
N LYS A 78 8.50 -6.78 7.91
CA LYS A 78 8.08 -7.63 9.03
C LYS A 78 7.26 -6.86 10.07
N GLY A 79 7.75 -5.68 10.51
CA GLY A 79 7.04 -4.84 11.48
C GLY A 79 5.65 -4.42 11.00
N TYR A 80 5.53 -3.97 9.75
CA TYR A 80 4.24 -3.61 9.15
C TYR A 80 3.30 -4.81 9.01
N THR A 81 3.85 -5.98 8.72
CA THR A 81 3.07 -7.24 8.62
C THR A 81 2.56 -7.67 10.00
N ASP A 82 3.41 -7.56 11.04
CA ASP A 82 3.04 -7.85 12.42
C ASP A 82 1.88 -6.94 12.88
N ASP A 83 1.98 -5.65 12.55
CA ASP A 83 0.95 -4.67 12.88
C ASP A 83 -0.38 -4.97 12.15
N LEU A 84 -0.34 -5.33 10.86
CA LEU A 84 -1.55 -5.68 10.12
C LEU A 84 -2.22 -6.92 10.69
N VAL A 85 -1.47 -7.98 10.97
CA VAL A 85 -2.01 -9.22 11.57
C VAL A 85 -2.65 -8.92 12.93
N CYS A 86 -1.92 -8.20 13.78
CA CYS A 86 -2.43 -7.78 15.09
C CYS A 86 -3.69 -6.92 14.98
N PHE A 87 -3.72 -5.99 14.02
CA PHE A 87 -4.87 -5.13 13.76
C PHE A 87 -6.13 -5.92 13.38
N LEU A 88 -5.97 -6.88 12.46
CA LEU A 88 -7.07 -7.74 12.03
C LEU A 88 -7.56 -8.64 13.17
N ASP A 89 -6.65 -9.26 13.92
CA ASP A 89 -6.97 -10.10 15.08
C ASP A 89 -7.69 -9.28 16.17
N HIS A 90 -7.21 -8.06 16.47
CA HIS A 90 -7.81 -7.18 17.49
C HIS A 90 -9.25 -6.78 17.13
N LEU A 91 -9.52 -6.56 15.85
CA LEU A 91 -10.87 -6.24 15.37
C LEU A 91 -11.72 -7.48 15.10
N HIS A 92 -11.22 -8.69 15.41
CA HIS A 92 -11.87 -9.98 15.14
C HIS A 92 -12.30 -10.12 13.67
N LEU A 93 -11.44 -9.64 12.74
CA LEU A 93 -11.70 -9.69 11.31
C LEU A 93 -11.11 -10.96 10.71
N HIS A 94 -11.97 -11.76 10.09
CA HIS A 94 -11.61 -12.97 9.37
C HIS A 94 -12.27 -12.95 8.00
N ASN A 95 -11.72 -13.71 7.04
CA ASN A 95 -12.28 -13.81 5.70
C ASN A 95 -12.46 -12.44 5.03
N THR A 96 -11.48 -11.54 5.18
CA THR A 96 -11.56 -10.20 4.64
C THR A 96 -11.09 -10.14 3.19
N ILE A 97 -11.66 -9.22 2.42
CA ILE A 97 -11.05 -8.71 1.21
C ILE A 97 -10.05 -7.63 1.63
N TYR A 98 -8.82 -7.72 1.18
CA TYR A 98 -7.79 -6.73 1.49
C TYR A 98 -7.35 -6.00 0.24
N LEU A 99 -7.41 -4.68 0.23
CA LEU A 99 -6.86 -3.83 -0.82
C LEU A 99 -5.68 -3.04 -0.25
N GLY A 100 -4.48 -3.40 -0.69
CA GLY A 100 -3.25 -2.70 -0.33
C GLY A 100 -2.69 -1.91 -1.51
N HIS A 101 -2.35 -0.65 -1.27
CA HIS A 101 -1.67 0.20 -2.24
C HIS A 101 -0.16 0.16 -2.06
N SER A 102 0.58 0.02 -3.17
CA SER A 102 2.04 0.11 -3.19
C SER A 102 2.69 -0.87 -2.19
N MET A 103 3.50 -0.41 -1.23
CA MET A 103 4.10 -1.26 -0.21
C MET A 103 3.07 -2.06 0.59
N ALA A 104 1.89 -1.50 0.85
CA ALA A 104 0.84 -2.19 1.59
C ALA A 104 0.31 -3.42 0.84
N ALA A 105 0.43 -3.49 -0.49
CA ALA A 105 0.12 -4.68 -1.26
C ALA A 105 1.02 -5.87 -0.83
N MET A 106 2.32 -5.63 -0.67
CA MET A 106 3.25 -6.68 -0.21
C MET A 106 3.09 -6.99 1.28
N VAL A 107 2.74 -6.01 2.12
CA VAL A 107 2.38 -6.25 3.52
C VAL A 107 1.18 -7.21 3.60
N GLY A 108 0.15 -7.03 2.77
CA GLY A 108 -0.98 -7.97 2.66
C GLY A 108 -0.56 -9.36 2.19
N CYS A 109 0.33 -9.46 1.19
CA CYS A 109 0.89 -10.74 0.74
C CYS A 109 1.60 -11.46 1.90
N LEU A 110 2.49 -10.79 2.62
CA LEU A 110 3.24 -11.37 3.75
C LEU A 110 2.31 -11.78 4.90
N ALA A 111 1.29 -10.97 5.19
CA ALA A 111 0.27 -11.30 6.19
C ALA A 111 -0.54 -12.54 5.78
N SER A 112 -0.89 -12.67 4.51
CA SER A 112 -1.65 -13.82 3.98
C SER A 112 -0.84 -15.13 4.01
N ILE A 113 0.49 -15.07 3.88
CA ILE A 113 1.37 -16.24 4.06
C ILE A 113 1.33 -16.71 5.50
N ARG A 114 1.33 -15.79 6.47
CA ARG A 114 1.36 -16.11 7.90
C ARG A 114 0.00 -16.54 8.45
N ARG A 115 -1.07 -15.91 7.99
CA ARG A 115 -2.44 -16.06 8.51
C ARG A 115 -3.45 -16.08 7.35
N PRO A 116 -3.42 -17.11 6.50
CA PRO A 116 -4.26 -17.15 5.28
C PRO A 116 -5.77 -17.04 5.55
N HIS A 117 -6.24 -17.54 6.68
CA HIS A 117 -7.66 -17.47 7.05
C HIS A 117 -8.20 -16.06 7.35
N LEU A 118 -7.32 -15.07 7.49
CA LEU A 118 -7.74 -13.68 7.61
C LEU A 118 -8.25 -13.10 6.28
N PHE A 119 -7.90 -13.73 5.15
CA PHE A 119 -8.12 -13.17 3.82
C PHE A 119 -8.87 -14.14 2.91
N THR A 120 -9.85 -13.62 2.18
CA THR A 120 -10.51 -14.33 1.06
C THR A 120 -9.97 -13.89 -0.29
N HIS A 121 -9.52 -12.65 -0.39
CA HIS A 121 -9.01 -12.05 -1.62
C HIS A 121 -8.03 -10.92 -1.34
N LEU A 122 -6.95 -10.85 -2.12
CA LEU A 122 -5.99 -9.73 -2.08
C LEU A 122 -6.12 -8.89 -3.35
N ILE A 123 -6.30 -7.60 -3.19
CA ILE A 123 -6.25 -6.63 -4.28
C ILE A 123 -4.95 -5.84 -4.13
N LEU A 124 -4.02 -6.08 -5.06
CA LEU A 124 -2.68 -5.52 -5.07
C LEU A 124 -2.67 -4.33 -6.02
N LEU A 125 -2.90 -3.14 -5.47
CA LEU A 125 -2.96 -1.90 -6.25
C LEU A 125 -1.57 -1.28 -6.35
N SER A 126 -1.00 -1.24 -7.57
CA SER A 126 0.34 -0.68 -7.84
C SER A 126 1.44 -1.22 -6.92
N GLY A 127 1.34 -2.51 -6.54
CA GLY A 127 2.29 -3.14 -5.62
C GLY A 127 3.53 -3.67 -6.32
N SER A 128 4.67 -3.70 -5.60
CA SER A 128 5.92 -4.27 -6.11
C SER A 128 6.63 -5.13 -5.07
N PRO A 129 7.09 -6.33 -5.41
CA PRO A 129 7.90 -7.15 -4.52
C PRO A 129 9.36 -6.67 -4.46
N ARG A 130 9.80 -5.82 -5.40
CA ARG A 130 11.11 -5.22 -5.48
C ARG A 130 11.07 -4.00 -6.38
N TYR A 131 11.61 -2.88 -5.91
CA TYR A 131 11.61 -1.61 -6.65
C TYR A 131 12.89 -1.39 -7.44
N ILE A 132 14.02 -2.01 -7.05
CA ILE A 132 15.32 -1.86 -7.70
C ILE A 132 15.46 -2.87 -8.83
N ASP A 133 15.99 -2.42 -9.95
CA ASP A 133 16.34 -3.23 -11.10
C ASP A 133 17.39 -4.30 -10.73
N ASP A 134 17.23 -5.52 -11.24
CA ASP A 134 18.11 -6.64 -10.89
C ASP A 134 18.19 -7.67 -12.04
N GLY A 135 19.26 -7.63 -12.78
CA GLY A 135 19.46 -8.49 -13.93
C GLY A 135 18.38 -8.31 -15.00
N ARG A 136 17.50 -9.30 -15.16
CA ARG A 136 16.36 -9.25 -16.11
C ARG A 136 15.08 -8.72 -15.46
N TYR A 137 15.08 -8.46 -14.17
CA TYR A 137 13.94 -7.90 -13.47
C TYR A 137 14.00 -6.37 -13.51
N TYR A 138 12.98 -5.76 -14.10
CA TYR A 138 12.82 -4.32 -14.16
C TYR A 138 11.86 -3.85 -13.05
N GLY A 139 12.43 -3.33 -11.95
CA GLY A 139 11.70 -2.88 -10.76
C GLY A 139 11.25 -1.42 -10.84
N GLY A 140 11.94 -0.63 -11.67
CA GLY A 140 11.63 0.78 -11.94
C GLY A 140 12.68 1.78 -11.48
N PHE A 141 13.64 1.36 -10.65
CA PHE A 141 14.69 2.24 -10.12
C PHE A 141 16.07 1.63 -10.25
N GLU A 142 17.04 2.42 -10.67
CA GLU A 142 18.45 2.12 -10.48
C GLU A 142 18.86 2.32 -9.02
N ARG A 143 19.85 1.56 -8.55
CA ARG A 143 20.36 1.69 -7.18
C ARG A 143 20.92 3.07 -6.88
N SER A 144 21.53 3.72 -7.86
CA SER A 144 22.03 5.10 -7.77
C SER A 144 20.92 6.10 -7.49
N GLU A 145 19.77 5.99 -8.17
CA GLU A 145 18.59 6.84 -7.98
C GLU A 145 17.99 6.67 -6.58
N VAL A 146 17.96 5.44 -6.07
CA VAL A 146 17.50 5.16 -4.71
C VAL A 146 18.44 5.79 -3.66
N ASN A 147 19.76 5.71 -3.86
CA ASN A 147 20.72 6.34 -2.96
C ASN A 147 20.61 7.87 -2.98
N GLU A 148 20.36 8.45 -4.16
CA GLU A 148 20.10 9.88 -4.29
C GLU A 148 18.79 10.28 -3.59
N THR A 149 17.75 9.47 -3.73
CA THR A 149 16.48 9.65 -3.00
C THR A 149 16.70 9.71 -1.50
N TYR A 150 17.46 8.79 -0.92
CA TYR A 150 17.76 8.81 0.53
C TYR A 150 18.50 10.08 0.94
N LYS A 151 19.51 10.48 0.16
CA LYS A 151 20.28 11.70 0.40
C LYS A 151 19.40 12.96 0.33
N ASN A 152 18.50 13.02 -0.65
CA ASN A 152 17.59 14.15 -0.81
C ASN A 152 16.57 14.25 0.34
N ILE A 153 16.02 13.12 0.79
CA ILE A 153 15.13 13.07 1.97
C ILE A 153 15.87 13.57 3.21
N GLU A 154 17.13 13.17 3.39
CA GLU A 154 17.93 13.53 4.57
C GLU A 154 18.35 15.00 4.57
N GLN A 155 18.76 15.55 3.40
CA GLN A 155 19.33 16.88 3.29
C GLN A 155 18.30 17.99 3.03
N ASN A 156 17.25 17.69 2.26
CA ASN A 156 16.21 18.65 1.88
C ASN A 156 14.87 17.96 1.67
N PHE A 157 14.25 17.51 2.76
CA PHE A 157 13.01 16.75 2.71
C PHE A 157 11.90 17.45 1.92
N MET A 158 11.65 18.73 2.17
CA MET A 158 10.56 19.45 1.48
C MET A 158 10.85 19.68 0.00
N GLY A 159 12.09 19.97 -0.38
CA GLY A 159 12.49 20.06 -1.78
C GLY A 159 12.30 18.70 -2.49
N TRP A 160 12.71 17.61 -1.84
CA TRP A 160 12.48 16.27 -2.38
C TRP A 160 10.98 15.96 -2.53
N VAL A 161 10.14 16.32 -1.57
CA VAL A 161 8.67 16.12 -1.63
C VAL A 161 8.09 16.84 -2.86
N GLN A 162 8.48 18.10 -3.09
CA GLN A 162 8.02 18.91 -4.22
C GLN A 162 8.46 18.34 -5.58
N ASP A 163 9.65 17.73 -5.66
CA ASP A 163 10.14 17.09 -6.88
C ASP A 163 9.55 15.70 -7.11
N PHE A 164 9.34 14.93 -6.05
CA PHE A 164 8.90 13.54 -6.11
C PHE A 164 7.38 13.40 -6.33
N ALA A 165 6.58 14.23 -5.68
CA ALA A 165 5.12 14.09 -5.72
C ALA A 165 4.54 14.23 -7.15
N PRO A 166 4.95 15.20 -7.99
CA PRO A 166 4.48 15.27 -9.37
C PRO A 166 4.90 14.06 -10.22
N LYS A 167 6.12 13.55 -10.01
CA LYS A 167 6.62 12.36 -10.73
C LYS A 167 5.79 11.14 -10.39
N ALA A 168 5.55 10.90 -9.10
CA ALA A 168 4.82 9.73 -8.63
C ALA A 168 3.32 9.78 -8.97
N ALA A 169 2.67 10.94 -8.80
CA ALA A 169 1.22 11.06 -9.05
C ALA A 169 0.84 11.25 -10.53
N GLY A 170 1.84 11.51 -11.40
CA GLY A 170 1.63 11.93 -12.79
C GLY A 170 1.37 13.43 -12.86
N GLN A 171 2.24 14.16 -13.55
CA GLN A 171 2.27 15.64 -13.56
C GLN A 171 0.94 16.30 -13.95
N ASN A 172 0.15 15.64 -14.80
CA ASN A 172 -1.13 16.15 -15.26
C ASN A 172 -2.27 15.97 -14.23
N ASN A 173 -2.06 15.18 -13.19
CA ASN A 173 -3.06 14.90 -12.15
C ASN A 173 -2.91 15.88 -10.97
N THR A 174 -3.11 17.17 -11.19
CA THR A 174 -2.80 18.24 -10.20
C THR A 174 -3.43 18.02 -8.83
N ALA A 175 -4.67 17.51 -8.77
CA ALA A 175 -5.35 17.20 -7.51
C ALA A 175 -4.68 16.03 -6.76
N ALA A 176 -4.26 14.97 -7.47
CA ALA A 176 -3.53 13.85 -6.87
C ALA A 176 -2.13 14.28 -6.41
N VAL A 177 -1.43 15.11 -7.21
CA VAL A 177 -0.14 15.70 -6.84
C VAL A 177 -0.27 16.49 -5.55
N ALA A 178 -1.18 17.46 -5.48
CA ALA A 178 -1.38 18.31 -4.31
C ALA A 178 -1.78 17.49 -3.07
N LYS A 179 -2.62 16.45 -3.25
CA LYS A 179 -3.01 15.56 -2.15
C LYS A 179 -1.82 14.77 -1.62
N PHE A 180 -1.04 14.16 -2.50
CA PHE A 180 0.11 13.35 -2.11
C PHE A 180 1.24 14.21 -1.53
N GLU A 181 1.56 15.34 -2.15
CA GLU A 181 2.53 16.31 -1.63
C GLU A 181 2.18 16.76 -0.20
N LYS A 182 0.90 17.09 0.03
CA LYS A 182 0.42 17.50 1.35
C LYS A 182 0.58 16.39 2.39
N THR A 183 0.27 15.13 2.07
CA THR A 183 0.39 14.02 3.05
C THR A 183 1.84 13.65 3.30
N LEU A 184 2.62 13.48 2.23
CA LEU A 184 4.05 13.15 2.31
C LEU A 184 4.83 14.23 3.07
N GLY A 185 4.61 15.51 2.75
CA GLY A 185 5.29 16.64 3.40
C GLY A 185 5.00 16.81 4.90
N ARG A 186 3.94 16.18 5.41
CA ARG A 186 3.64 16.16 6.86
C ARG A 186 4.36 15.06 7.63
N MET A 187 4.98 14.10 6.96
CA MET A 187 5.78 13.08 7.65
C MET A 187 6.98 13.71 8.37
N LYS A 188 7.39 13.09 9.46
CA LYS A 188 8.68 13.44 10.07
C LYS A 188 9.80 12.95 9.16
N PRO A 189 10.80 13.79 8.81
CA PRO A 189 11.85 13.40 7.85
C PRO A 189 12.57 12.08 8.19
N TYR A 190 12.85 11.83 9.47
CA TYR A 190 13.50 10.58 9.89
C TYR A 190 12.59 9.35 9.68
N ILE A 191 11.26 9.48 9.85
CA ILE A 191 10.29 8.41 9.57
C ILE A 191 10.20 8.21 8.06
N ALA A 192 10.13 9.31 7.29
CA ALA A 192 10.07 9.23 5.83
C ALA A 192 11.31 8.52 5.27
N LEU A 193 12.51 8.86 5.75
CA LEU A 193 13.75 8.20 5.33
C LEU A 193 13.77 6.71 5.73
N SER A 194 13.40 6.40 6.95
CA SER A 194 13.36 5.02 7.45
C SER A 194 12.39 4.15 6.66
N ALA A 195 11.16 4.63 6.44
CA ALA A 195 10.16 3.91 5.64
C ALA A 195 10.57 3.81 4.16
N ALA A 196 11.20 4.85 3.56
CA ALA A 196 11.75 4.78 2.22
C ALA A 196 12.83 3.70 2.10
N LYS A 197 13.72 3.59 3.10
CA LYS A 197 14.73 2.51 3.15
C LYS A 197 14.06 1.13 3.12
N ALA A 198 13.03 0.90 3.95
CA ALA A 198 12.29 -0.36 3.94
C ALA A 198 11.68 -0.65 2.56
N VAL A 199 11.03 0.35 1.93
CA VAL A 199 10.40 0.20 0.61
C VAL A 199 11.42 -0.16 -0.45
N PHE A 200 12.44 0.67 -0.65
CA PHE A 200 13.37 0.52 -1.77
C PHE A 200 14.42 -0.58 -1.58
N SER A 201 14.73 -0.98 -0.33
CA SER A 201 15.62 -2.12 -0.08
C SER A 201 14.92 -3.47 -0.11
N SER A 202 13.59 -3.50 -0.14
CA SER A 202 12.82 -4.74 -0.07
C SER A 202 13.04 -5.65 -1.29
N ASP A 203 13.06 -6.97 -1.03
CA ASP A 203 12.98 -8.00 -2.06
C ASP A 203 12.17 -9.19 -1.56
N PHE A 204 10.89 -9.20 -1.94
CA PHE A 204 9.94 -10.25 -1.57
C PHE A 204 9.61 -11.20 -2.73
N ARG A 205 10.37 -11.16 -3.83
CA ARG A 205 10.16 -12.03 -5.00
C ARG A 205 10.14 -13.51 -4.61
N HIS A 206 11.01 -13.91 -3.68
CA HIS A 206 11.10 -15.28 -3.16
C HIS A 206 9.92 -15.69 -2.27
N LYS A 207 9.10 -14.74 -1.82
CA LYS A 207 7.89 -14.99 -1.03
C LYS A 207 6.66 -15.20 -1.88
N LEU A 208 6.63 -14.70 -3.11
CA LEU A 208 5.44 -14.76 -3.97
C LEU A 208 4.87 -16.17 -4.15
N PRO A 209 5.68 -17.25 -4.33
CA PRO A 209 5.13 -18.60 -4.47
C PRO A 209 4.36 -19.11 -3.25
N GLN A 210 4.55 -18.47 -2.08
CA GLN A 210 3.87 -18.84 -0.84
C GLN A 210 2.51 -18.12 -0.68
N VAL A 211 2.19 -17.13 -1.52
CA VAL A 211 0.91 -16.41 -1.52
C VAL A 211 -0.14 -17.27 -2.19
N MET A 212 -0.96 -17.96 -1.39
CA MET A 212 -1.98 -18.90 -1.87
C MET A 212 -3.38 -18.29 -1.98
N VAL A 213 -3.62 -17.14 -1.31
CA VAL A 213 -4.87 -16.40 -1.39
C VAL A 213 -5.06 -15.85 -2.80
N PRO A 214 -6.27 -15.94 -3.40
CA PRO A 214 -6.53 -15.36 -4.72
C PRO A 214 -6.19 -13.88 -4.80
N CYS A 215 -5.53 -13.46 -5.88
CA CYS A 215 -5.05 -12.09 -6.06
C CYS A 215 -5.64 -11.42 -7.30
N THR A 216 -6.02 -10.16 -7.18
CA THR A 216 -6.19 -9.25 -8.32
C THR A 216 -5.12 -8.17 -8.27
N ILE A 217 -4.25 -8.16 -9.27
CA ILE A 217 -3.21 -7.14 -9.42
C ILE A 217 -3.77 -6.03 -10.31
N ILE A 218 -3.86 -4.82 -9.77
CA ILE A 218 -4.36 -3.65 -10.50
C ILE A 218 -3.21 -2.66 -10.68
N GLN A 219 -2.90 -2.31 -11.94
CA GLN A 219 -1.75 -1.48 -12.28
C GLN A 219 -2.13 -0.37 -13.25
N SER A 220 -1.66 0.86 -13.01
CA SER A 220 -1.74 1.96 -13.97
C SER A 220 -0.90 1.67 -15.21
N LYS A 221 -1.39 2.04 -16.38
CA LYS A 221 -0.69 1.83 -17.65
C LYS A 221 0.64 2.60 -17.72
N LYS A 222 0.68 3.79 -17.12
CA LYS A 222 1.87 4.62 -17.04
C LYS A 222 2.15 4.92 -15.57
N ASP A 223 2.97 4.13 -14.94
CA ASP A 223 3.41 4.30 -13.56
C ASP A 223 4.94 4.27 -13.55
N VAL A 224 5.56 5.36 -13.14
CA VAL A 224 7.03 5.51 -13.09
C VAL A 224 7.62 4.91 -11.81
N ILE A 225 6.78 4.58 -10.82
CA ILE A 225 7.21 3.96 -9.56
C ILE A 225 7.19 2.43 -9.69
N VAL A 226 6.15 1.88 -10.33
CA VAL A 226 6.00 0.44 -10.53
C VAL A 226 5.65 0.17 -12.00
N PRO A 227 6.58 -0.31 -12.80
CA PRO A 227 6.34 -0.66 -14.21
C PRO A 227 5.29 -1.76 -14.37
N GLN A 228 4.54 -1.75 -15.49
CA GLN A 228 3.53 -2.77 -15.79
C GLN A 228 4.07 -4.20 -15.73
N SER A 229 5.34 -4.40 -16.14
CA SER A 229 6.02 -5.69 -16.09
C SER A 229 5.98 -6.34 -14.71
N VAL A 230 6.01 -5.53 -13.66
CA VAL A 230 5.94 -6.00 -12.26
C VAL A 230 4.59 -6.66 -11.97
N ALA A 231 3.48 -6.12 -12.48
CA ALA A 231 2.17 -6.73 -12.30
C ALA A 231 2.10 -8.14 -12.91
N PHE A 232 2.67 -8.32 -14.10
CA PHE A 232 2.75 -9.64 -14.74
C PHE A 232 3.75 -10.56 -14.04
N TYR A 233 4.86 -9.99 -13.53
CA TYR A 233 5.80 -10.75 -12.71
C TYR A 233 5.12 -11.32 -11.45
N ILE A 234 4.37 -10.51 -10.71
CA ILE A 234 3.61 -10.96 -9.53
C ILE A 234 2.64 -12.08 -9.94
N LYS A 235 1.81 -11.85 -10.99
CA LYS A 235 0.86 -12.85 -11.48
C LYS A 235 1.51 -14.20 -11.75
N ASN A 236 2.68 -14.18 -12.37
CA ASN A 236 3.36 -15.41 -12.82
C ASN A 236 4.11 -16.13 -11.69
N ASN A 237 4.24 -15.50 -10.53
CA ASN A 237 5.04 -16.04 -9.42
C ASN A 237 4.25 -16.29 -8.12
N VAL A 238 3.03 -15.76 -7.95
CA VAL A 238 2.20 -16.13 -6.80
C VAL A 238 1.72 -17.58 -6.91
N GLY A 239 1.62 -18.26 -5.76
CA GLY A 239 1.22 -19.67 -5.72
C GLY A 239 -0.28 -19.89 -5.94
N GLY A 240 -1.11 -18.90 -5.59
CA GLY A 240 -2.57 -18.93 -5.79
C GLY A 240 -3.01 -18.38 -7.15
N ASN A 241 -4.32 -18.37 -7.38
CA ASN A 241 -4.90 -17.80 -8.60
C ASN A 241 -4.68 -16.28 -8.63
N ALA A 242 -4.23 -15.76 -9.78
CA ALA A 242 -4.01 -14.33 -9.95
C ALA A 242 -4.44 -13.80 -11.32
N ILE A 243 -5.08 -12.64 -11.31
CA ILE A 243 -5.44 -11.89 -12.51
C ILE A 243 -4.81 -10.52 -12.51
N VAL A 244 -4.51 -9.98 -13.71
CA VAL A 244 -4.00 -8.61 -13.87
C VAL A 244 -5.07 -7.76 -14.55
N LYS A 245 -5.29 -6.57 -14.03
CA LYS A 245 -6.13 -5.53 -14.60
C LYS A 245 -5.29 -4.27 -14.81
N ILE A 246 -5.13 -3.87 -16.07
CA ILE A 246 -4.40 -2.63 -16.40
C ILE A 246 -5.40 -1.48 -16.53
N LEU A 247 -5.22 -0.45 -15.72
CA LEU A 247 -6.00 0.79 -15.80
C LEU A 247 -5.37 1.71 -16.86
N ASN A 248 -6.17 2.18 -17.81
CA ASN A 248 -5.70 3.15 -18.81
C ASN A 248 -5.61 4.55 -18.18
N THR A 249 -4.68 4.69 -17.26
CA THR A 249 -4.40 5.94 -16.53
C THR A 249 -2.90 6.10 -16.31
N GLU A 250 -2.50 7.29 -15.84
CA GLU A 250 -1.14 7.67 -15.51
C GLU A 250 -1.00 7.92 -14.00
N GLY A 251 0.19 7.64 -13.47
CA GLY A 251 0.57 7.86 -12.07
C GLY A 251 0.35 6.64 -11.18
N HIS A 252 1.05 6.68 -10.05
CA HIS A 252 1.11 5.60 -9.06
C HIS A 252 -0.14 5.52 -8.16
N PHE A 253 -1.00 6.56 -8.17
CA PHE A 253 -2.14 6.72 -7.26
C PHE A 253 -3.50 6.72 -8.00
N PRO A 254 -3.89 5.61 -8.66
CA PRO A 254 -5.16 5.58 -9.41
C PRO A 254 -6.39 5.76 -8.52
N HIS A 255 -6.31 5.50 -7.22
CA HIS A 255 -7.36 5.76 -6.25
C HIS A 255 -7.58 7.27 -6.01
N LEU A 256 -6.58 8.12 -6.32
CA LEU A 256 -6.69 9.57 -6.29
C LEU A 256 -7.05 10.15 -7.66
N SER A 257 -6.34 9.69 -8.72
CA SER A 257 -6.41 10.29 -10.06
C SER A 257 -7.49 9.71 -10.96
N ALA A 258 -7.89 8.45 -10.74
CA ALA A 258 -8.80 7.68 -11.60
C ALA A 258 -9.77 6.79 -10.80
N HIS A 259 -10.24 7.27 -9.65
CA HIS A 259 -11.04 6.49 -8.70
C HIS A 259 -12.31 5.88 -9.33
N ASN A 260 -12.99 6.57 -10.26
CA ASN A 260 -14.15 6.02 -10.94
C ASN A 260 -13.81 4.84 -11.86
N LEU A 261 -12.65 4.90 -12.54
CA LEU A 261 -12.16 3.78 -13.35
C LEU A 261 -11.78 2.61 -12.46
N LEU A 262 -11.05 2.88 -11.38
CA LEU A 262 -10.68 1.88 -10.38
C LEU A 262 -11.93 1.23 -9.76
N PHE A 263 -12.94 2.01 -9.39
CA PHE A 263 -14.18 1.49 -8.82
C PHE A 263 -14.91 0.55 -9.78
N ARG A 264 -14.97 0.86 -11.08
CA ARG A 264 -15.55 -0.06 -12.10
C ARG A 264 -14.82 -1.40 -12.13
N VAL A 265 -13.48 -1.37 -12.12
CA VAL A 265 -12.67 -2.60 -12.09
C VAL A 265 -12.87 -3.37 -10.79
N LEU A 266 -13.01 -2.67 -9.65
CA LEU A 266 -13.32 -3.31 -8.37
C LEU A 266 -14.71 -3.95 -8.38
N LYS A 267 -15.72 -3.29 -8.98
CA LYS A 267 -17.07 -3.88 -9.14
C LYS A 267 -17.03 -5.20 -9.92
N GLU A 268 -16.32 -5.22 -11.04
CA GLU A 268 -16.15 -6.45 -11.83
C GLU A 268 -15.41 -7.53 -11.05
N THR A 269 -14.30 -7.17 -10.41
CA THR A 269 -13.42 -8.08 -9.67
C THR A 269 -14.15 -8.74 -8.50
N LEU A 270 -14.90 -7.95 -7.74
CA LEU A 270 -15.61 -8.36 -6.54
C LEU A 270 -17.05 -8.80 -6.83
N GLN A 271 -17.46 -8.87 -8.11
CA GLN A 271 -18.78 -9.28 -8.55
C GLN A 271 -19.93 -8.52 -7.85
N ILE A 272 -19.71 -7.22 -7.61
CA ILE A 272 -20.69 -6.36 -6.94
C ILE A 272 -21.92 -6.23 -7.85
N LYS A 273 -23.04 -6.76 -7.40
CA LYS A 273 -24.33 -6.62 -8.07
C LYS A 273 -24.85 -5.18 -7.89
N ASN A 274 -25.53 -4.68 -8.93
CA ASN A 274 -26.22 -3.38 -8.88
C ASN A 274 -27.42 -3.42 -7.93
#